data_b52ca341e60f5f4d2e461c27277f77ee
#
_entry.id   b52ca341e60f5f4d2e461c27277f77ee
#
_cell.length_a   1.000
_cell.length_b   1.000
_cell.length_c   1.000
_cell.angle_alpha   90.00
_cell.angle_beta   90.00
_cell.angle_gamma   90.00
#
_symmetry.space_group_name_H-M   'P 1'
#
loop_
_entity.id
_entity.type
_entity.pdbx_description
1 polymer ?
#
loop_
_entity_poly.entity_id
_entity_poly.type
_entity_poly.pdbx_seq_one_letter_code
_entity_poly.pdbx_strand_id
1 'polypeptide(L)'
;TTKDTDNITSNNDIKENKEIKEDKSNEETKEVDYNSLDTLGKLEYLSTKDKRINKIIDNYDKYPEILLEMLTRNSDMTSYMLDYPEKKGNVYKDNIGKVQKGKFPLLLQYDKNWGYGIYGDNVIAINGCGPTVLSMVVAGLTGKNDITPYTIAEYSSDHGYYQSEWGTSWSLMTEGIRNFGVVGTNIELSKENVFSELEKGHPIV
;
A
#
# COMPACT_ATOMS: atom_id res chain seq x y z
N THR A 1 -21.99 -55.20 60.32
CA THR A 1 -23.34 -55.37 60.87
C THR A 1 -24.30 -54.47 60.12
N THR A 2 -24.96 -55.11 59.25
CA THR A 2 -26.42 -55.43 59.24
C THR A 2 -27.24 -54.24 58.76
N LYS A 3 -27.75 -54.33 57.55
CA LYS A 3 -29.09 -54.82 57.17
C LYS A 3 -30.13 -53.72 57.24
N ASP A 4 -30.95 -53.57 56.44
CA ASP A 4 -31.88 -54.18 55.44
C ASP A 4 -32.95 -53.14 55.18
N THR A 5 -33.31 -53.11 53.96
CA THR A 5 -34.52 -53.53 53.25
C THR A 5 -35.73 -52.57 53.20
N ASP A 6 -36.16 -52.47 51.95
CA ASP A 6 -37.58 -52.51 51.47
C ASP A 6 -38.43 -51.25 51.59
N ASN A 7 -39.14 -50.76 50.68
CA ASN A 7 -39.89 -51.32 49.56
C ASN A 7 -40.92 -50.27 49.07
N ILE A 8 -41.05 -50.15 47.75
CA ILE A 8 -42.34 -50.03 47.01
C ILE A 8 -43.27 -48.81 47.31
N THR A 9 -43.54 -47.96 46.37
CA THR A 9 -44.66 -47.99 45.39
C THR A 9 -44.77 -46.72 44.59
N SER A 10 -44.85 -46.94 43.29
CA SER A 10 -45.56 -46.21 42.21
C SER A 10 -46.30 -44.91 42.56
N ASN A 11 -46.11 -43.88 41.76
CA ASN A 11 -47.20 -43.31 40.96
C ASN A 11 -46.68 -42.47 39.80
N ASN A 12 -47.25 -42.67 38.64
CA ASN A 12 -47.13 -41.95 37.40
C ASN A 12 -47.47 -40.48 37.60
N ASP A 13 -46.66 -39.61 37.05
CA ASP A 13 -47.14 -38.35 36.51
C ASP A 13 -46.37 -37.98 35.26
N ILE A 14 -47.08 -37.92 34.19
CA ILE A 14 -46.75 -37.50 32.86
C ILE A 14 -46.37 -36.02 32.92
N LYS A 15 -45.14 -35.66 32.61
CA LYS A 15 -44.75 -34.28 32.24
C LYS A 15 -44.27 -34.26 30.81
N GLU A 16 -45.08 -33.58 30.03
CA GLU A 16 -44.82 -33.19 28.62
C GLU A 16 -43.41 -32.63 28.45
N ASN A 17 -42.63 -33.32 27.62
CA ASN A 17 -41.43 -32.77 27.04
C ASN A 17 -41.84 -31.81 25.92
N LYS A 18 -41.77 -30.48 26.21
CA LYS A 18 -41.72 -29.45 25.20
C LYS A 18 -40.34 -29.49 24.59
N GLU A 19 -40.20 -30.10 23.42
CA GLU A 19 -39.06 -29.89 22.52
C GLU A 19 -39.00 -28.42 22.15
N ILE A 20 -38.02 -27.73 22.68
CA ILE A 20 -37.58 -26.44 22.17
C ILE A 20 -36.84 -26.73 20.87
N LYS A 21 -37.49 -26.54 19.74
CA LYS A 21 -36.88 -26.50 18.45
C LYS A 21 -35.99 -25.21 18.44
N GLU A 22 -34.69 -25.38 18.62
CA GLU A 22 -33.72 -24.39 18.22
C GLU A 22 -33.84 -24.19 16.72
N ASP A 23 -34.44 -23.07 16.34
CA ASP A 23 -34.43 -22.54 14.98
C ASP A 23 -33.01 -22.07 14.68
N LYS A 24 -32.19 -22.97 14.17
CA LYS A 24 -30.90 -22.62 13.56
C LYS A 24 -31.21 -21.95 12.23
N SER A 25 -31.44 -20.64 12.26
CA SER A 25 -31.35 -19.83 11.07
C SER A 25 -29.95 -19.97 10.51
N ASN A 26 -29.81 -20.76 9.47
CA ASN A 26 -28.66 -20.78 8.58
C ASN A 26 -28.63 -19.41 7.87
N GLU A 27 -28.01 -18.40 8.47
CA GLU A 27 -27.50 -17.25 7.71
C GLU A 27 -26.38 -17.78 6.83
N GLU A 28 -26.73 -18.15 5.60
CA GLU A 28 -25.77 -18.26 4.51
C GLU A 28 -25.08 -16.89 4.41
N THR A 29 -23.88 -16.80 4.96
CA THR A 29 -23.00 -15.65 4.72
C THR A 29 -22.67 -15.66 3.22
N LYS A 30 -23.45 -14.91 2.44
CA LYS A 30 -23.12 -14.65 1.02
C LYS A 30 -21.71 -14.11 1.00
N GLU A 31 -20.82 -14.85 0.37
CA GLU A 31 -19.44 -14.42 0.15
C GLU A 31 -19.48 -13.10 -0.67
N VAL A 32 -19.02 -12.02 -0.06
CA VAL A 32 -19.04 -10.71 -0.70
C VAL A 32 -17.98 -10.69 -1.78
N ASP A 33 -18.38 -10.52 -3.04
CA ASP A 33 -17.43 -10.29 -4.12
C ASP A 33 -16.79 -8.91 -3.98
N TYR A 34 -15.59 -8.90 -3.42
CA TYR A 34 -14.80 -7.69 -3.18
C TYR A 34 -14.62 -6.83 -4.45
N ASN A 35 -14.48 -7.48 -5.63
CA ASN A 35 -14.22 -6.76 -6.87
C ASN A 35 -15.44 -5.99 -7.40
N SER A 36 -16.64 -6.40 -6.99
CA SER A 36 -17.90 -5.74 -7.37
C SER A 36 -18.22 -4.52 -6.52
N LEU A 37 -17.51 -4.29 -5.40
CA LEU A 37 -17.73 -3.17 -4.50
C LEU A 37 -17.12 -1.88 -5.06
N ASP A 38 -17.73 -0.74 -4.77
CA ASP A 38 -17.14 0.58 -4.92
C ASP A 38 -16.00 0.83 -3.90
N THR A 39 -15.35 1.98 -3.96
CA THR A 39 -14.24 2.32 -3.06
C THR A 39 -14.67 2.25 -1.58
N LEU A 40 -15.82 2.82 -1.23
CA LEU A 40 -16.31 2.81 0.16
C LEU A 40 -16.61 1.40 0.64
N GLY A 41 -17.34 0.62 -0.14
CA GLY A 41 -17.66 -0.78 0.19
C GLY A 41 -16.40 -1.65 0.35
N LYS A 42 -15.35 -1.40 -0.45
CA LYS A 42 -14.04 -2.05 -0.28
C LYS A 42 -13.37 -1.65 1.03
N LEU A 43 -13.41 -0.38 1.40
CA LEU A 43 -12.87 0.10 2.68
C LEU A 43 -13.64 -0.47 3.87
N GLU A 44 -14.96 -0.55 3.80
CA GLU A 44 -15.79 -1.19 4.82
C GLU A 44 -15.43 -2.67 4.97
N TYR A 45 -15.27 -3.41 3.86
CA TYR A 45 -14.80 -4.79 3.88
C TYR A 45 -13.40 -4.91 4.53
N LEU A 46 -12.45 -4.05 4.15
CA LEU A 46 -11.11 -4.04 4.75
C LEU A 46 -11.13 -3.67 6.24
N SER A 47 -12.07 -2.82 6.67
CA SER A 47 -12.23 -2.45 8.08
C SER A 47 -12.64 -3.63 8.96
N THR A 48 -13.22 -4.68 8.40
CA THR A 48 -13.50 -5.92 9.13
C THR A 48 -12.21 -6.64 9.55
N LYS A 49 -11.14 -6.47 8.77
CA LYS A 49 -9.82 -7.08 8.98
C LYS A 49 -8.86 -6.15 9.74
N ASP A 50 -8.92 -4.84 9.48
CA ASP A 50 -8.14 -3.81 10.17
C ASP A 50 -9.04 -2.67 10.63
N LYS A 51 -9.41 -2.67 11.91
CA LYS A 51 -10.30 -1.68 12.51
C LYS A 51 -9.80 -0.24 12.42
N ARG A 52 -8.51 -0.02 12.17
CA ARG A 52 -7.94 1.31 11.97
C ARG A 52 -8.52 2.01 10.74
N ILE A 53 -8.97 1.23 9.75
CA ILE A 53 -9.56 1.75 8.50
C ILE A 53 -10.87 2.50 8.78
N ASN A 54 -11.61 2.16 9.85
CA ASN A 54 -12.80 2.94 10.23
C ASN A 54 -12.48 4.42 10.41
N LYS A 55 -11.31 4.75 11.00
CA LYS A 55 -10.88 6.15 11.16
C LYS A 55 -10.66 6.86 9.81
N ILE A 56 -10.29 6.12 8.78
CA ILE A 56 -10.15 6.65 7.41
C ILE A 56 -11.53 6.87 6.81
N ILE A 57 -12.46 5.92 6.97
CA ILE A 57 -13.85 6.03 6.52
C ILE A 57 -14.54 7.21 7.17
N ASP A 58 -14.40 7.39 8.50
CA ASP A 58 -14.98 8.51 9.27
C ASP A 58 -14.47 9.89 8.80
N ASN A 59 -13.38 9.94 8.05
CA ASN A 59 -12.76 11.15 7.53
C ASN A 59 -12.56 11.08 6.00
N TYR A 60 -13.41 10.35 5.30
CA TYR A 60 -13.31 10.05 3.87
C TYR A 60 -13.01 11.28 3.00
N ASP A 61 -13.67 12.40 3.29
CA ASP A 61 -13.58 13.68 2.60
C ASP A 61 -12.21 14.38 2.71
N LYS A 62 -11.35 13.93 3.64
CA LYS A 62 -10.00 14.47 3.82
C LYS A 62 -8.96 13.85 2.89
N TYR A 63 -9.36 12.83 2.13
CA TYR A 63 -8.45 12.09 1.25
C TYR A 63 -8.81 12.30 -0.22
N PRO A 64 -7.82 12.45 -1.11
CA PRO A 64 -8.04 12.27 -2.53
C PRO A 64 -8.57 10.86 -2.83
N GLU A 65 -9.54 10.75 -3.71
CA GLU A 65 -10.15 9.46 -4.10
C GLU A 65 -9.09 8.44 -4.53
N ILE A 66 -8.08 8.89 -5.29
CA ILE A 66 -6.97 8.03 -5.73
C ILE A 66 -6.21 7.37 -4.57
N LEU A 67 -6.04 8.04 -3.43
CA LEU A 67 -5.40 7.43 -2.26
C LEU A 67 -6.29 6.38 -1.61
N LEU A 68 -7.60 6.62 -1.57
CA LEU A 68 -8.57 5.65 -1.05
C LEU A 68 -8.60 4.41 -1.94
N GLU A 69 -8.61 4.58 -3.27
CA GLU A 69 -8.48 3.47 -4.21
C GLU A 69 -7.15 2.71 -4.06
N MET A 70 -6.04 3.42 -3.85
CA MET A 70 -4.74 2.78 -3.60
C MET A 70 -4.77 1.93 -2.33
N LEU A 71 -5.40 2.43 -1.25
CA LEU A 71 -5.57 1.66 -0.02
C LEU A 71 -6.39 0.38 -0.24
N THR A 72 -7.44 0.42 -1.07
CA THR A 72 -8.23 -0.77 -1.38
C THR A 72 -7.43 -1.86 -2.11
N ARG A 73 -6.37 -1.48 -2.82
CA ARG A 73 -5.47 -2.40 -3.55
C ARG A 73 -4.27 -2.83 -2.71
N ASN A 74 -3.89 -2.01 -1.72
CA ASN A 74 -2.72 -2.25 -0.88
C ASN A 74 -2.97 -1.79 0.55
N SER A 75 -3.42 -2.71 1.42
CA SER A 75 -3.71 -2.43 2.83
C SER A 75 -2.48 -2.05 3.66
N ASP A 76 -1.25 -2.29 3.19
CA ASP A 76 -0.03 -1.84 3.87
C ASP A 76 0.05 -0.31 3.96
N MET A 77 -0.70 0.39 3.12
CA MET A 77 -0.84 1.84 3.16
C MET A 77 -1.64 2.36 4.37
N THR A 78 -2.34 1.52 5.13
CA THR A 78 -3.21 1.96 6.23
C THR A 78 -2.49 2.93 7.18
N SER A 79 -1.25 2.62 7.57
CA SER A 79 -0.48 3.47 8.49
C SER A 79 -0.08 4.82 7.88
N TYR A 80 0.20 4.87 6.58
CA TYR A 80 0.43 6.09 5.82
C TYR A 80 -0.85 6.93 5.78
N MET A 81 -1.97 6.30 5.42
CA MET A 81 -3.27 6.97 5.28
C MET A 81 -3.73 7.62 6.59
N LEU A 82 -3.56 6.95 7.73
CA LEU A 82 -3.93 7.49 9.05
C LEU A 82 -3.23 8.81 9.37
N ASP A 83 -1.99 8.96 8.90
CA ASP A 83 -1.18 10.17 9.14
C ASP A 83 -1.38 11.25 8.06
N TYR A 84 -1.92 10.89 6.89
CA TYR A 84 -1.95 11.74 5.71
C TYR A 84 -2.62 13.12 5.94
N PRO A 85 -3.80 13.24 6.60
CA PRO A 85 -4.45 14.53 6.74
C PRO A 85 -3.62 15.58 7.50
N GLU A 86 -2.77 15.13 8.43
CA GLU A 86 -1.93 16.01 9.24
C GLU A 86 -0.52 16.21 8.64
N LYS A 87 -0.05 15.24 7.83
CA LYS A 87 1.32 15.21 7.34
C LYS A 87 1.49 15.60 5.88
N LYS A 88 0.40 15.77 5.14
CA LYS A 88 0.45 16.23 3.74
C LYS A 88 1.36 17.46 3.59
N GLY A 89 2.27 17.40 2.63
CA GLY A 89 3.24 18.46 2.33
C GLY A 89 4.55 18.38 3.11
N ASN A 90 4.67 17.46 4.08
CA ASN A 90 5.88 17.36 4.88
C ASN A 90 6.81 16.23 4.40
N VAL A 91 8.11 16.47 4.54
CA VAL A 91 9.18 15.48 4.30
C VAL A 91 10.00 15.34 5.58
N TYR A 92 10.31 14.11 5.96
CA TYR A 92 10.89 13.82 7.28
C TYR A 92 12.32 13.32 7.24
N LYS A 93 12.82 12.94 6.06
CA LYS A 93 14.22 12.52 5.87
C LYS A 93 14.80 13.01 4.56
N ASP A 94 16.07 13.36 4.63
CA ASP A 94 16.94 13.76 3.54
C ASP A 94 17.84 12.62 3.02
N ASN A 95 17.61 11.41 3.48
CA ASN A 95 18.35 10.21 3.06
C ASN A 95 17.48 8.97 3.09
N ILE A 96 17.85 7.97 2.31
CA ILE A 96 17.15 6.68 2.18
C ILE A 96 17.72 5.58 3.11
N GLY A 97 18.58 5.94 4.04
CA GLY A 97 19.21 5.02 4.96
C GLY A 97 20.50 4.40 4.42
N LYS A 98 20.80 3.16 4.84
CA LYS A 98 22.03 2.47 4.42
C LYS A 98 21.88 1.93 3.00
N VAL A 99 22.82 2.24 2.14
CA VAL A 99 22.91 1.76 0.77
C VAL A 99 24.26 1.08 0.53
N GLN A 100 24.31 0.22 -0.47
CA GLN A 100 25.54 -0.41 -0.94
C GLN A 100 25.56 -0.35 -2.46
N LYS A 101 26.62 0.23 -3.04
CA LYS A 101 26.80 0.23 -4.49
C LYS A 101 26.73 -1.19 -5.05
N GLY A 102 26.00 -1.35 -6.13
CA GLY A 102 25.71 -2.65 -6.76
C GLY A 102 24.47 -3.36 -6.18
N LYS A 103 23.81 -2.78 -5.15
CA LYS A 103 22.53 -3.29 -4.62
C LYS A 103 21.47 -2.21 -4.70
N PHE A 104 20.37 -2.51 -5.36
CA PHE A 104 19.25 -1.60 -5.51
C PHE A 104 18.33 -1.73 -4.29
N PRO A 105 18.15 -0.65 -3.48
CA PRO A 105 17.23 -0.70 -2.36
C PRO A 105 15.78 -0.75 -2.86
N LEU A 106 14.89 -1.39 -2.11
CA LEU A 106 13.45 -1.28 -2.34
C LEU A 106 12.93 -0.07 -1.57
N LEU A 107 12.46 0.95 -2.29
CA LEU A 107 11.82 2.13 -1.73
C LEU A 107 10.32 2.09 -2.04
N LEU A 108 9.51 2.36 -1.02
CA LEU A 108 8.07 2.48 -1.20
C LEU A 108 7.70 3.93 -1.51
N GLN A 109 6.90 4.14 -2.55
CA GLN A 109 6.44 5.46 -2.95
C GLN A 109 5.65 6.16 -1.82
N TYR A 110 4.89 5.41 -1.03
CA TYR A 110 4.14 5.88 0.13
C TYR A 110 4.90 5.78 1.47
N ASP A 111 6.25 5.67 1.45
CA ASP A 111 7.02 5.72 2.69
C ASP A 111 6.79 7.04 3.41
N LYS A 112 6.57 6.98 4.73
CA LYS A 112 6.25 8.14 5.58
C LYS A 112 7.36 9.20 5.61
N ASN A 113 8.56 8.87 5.19
CA ASN A 113 9.69 9.79 5.17
C ASN A 113 9.62 10.81 4.01
N TRP A 114 9.00 10.43 2.89
CA TRP A 114 8.87 11.29 1.68
C TRP A 114 7.48 11.28 1.04
N GLY A 115 6.68 10.24 1.25
CA GLY A 115 5.41 10.03 0.55
C GLY A 115 4.39 11.15 0.70
N TYR A 116 4.46 11.95 1.78
CA TYR A 116 3.59 13.12 2.00
C TYR A 116 4.07 14.36 1.26
N GLY A 117 5.35 14.41 0.83
CA GLY A 117 5.93 15.55 0.11
C GLY A 117 5.15 15.87 -1.17
N ILE A 118 5.03 17.17 -1.48
CA ILE A 118 4.32 17.61 -2.68
C ILE A 118 5.16 17.30 -3.91
N TYR A 119 4.51 16.77 -4.94
CA TYR A 119 5.07 16.59 -6.26
C TYR A 119 4.00 16.89 -7.31
N GLY A 120 4.17 18.01 -7.98
CA GLY A 120 3.16 18.54 -8.88
C GLY A 120 1.87 18.95 -8.15
N ASP A 121 0.75 18.49 -8.63
CA ASP A 121 -0.59 18.76 -8.07
C ASP A 121 -0.98 17.81 -6.92
N ASN A 122 -0.11 16.88 -6.56
CA ASN A 122 -0.41 15.89 -5.53
C ASN A 122 0.81 15.59 -4.65
N VAL A 123 0.80 14.48 -3.95
CA VAL A 123 1.91 14.01 -3.11
C VAL A 123 2.71 12.92 -3.83
N ILE A 124 3.95 12.68 -3.36
CA ILE A 124 4.81 11.62 -3.91
C ILE A 124 4.12 10.27 -3.89
N ALA A 125 3.36 9.94 -2.85
CA ALA A 125 2.61 8.67 -2.78
C ALA A 125 1.70 8.44 -3.99
N ILE A 126 1.25 9.50 -4.67
CA ILE A 126 0.39 9.42 -5.86
C ILE A 126 1.25 9.58 -7.14
N ASN A 127 1.99 10.68 -7.25
CA ASN A 127 2.65 11.07 -8.50
C ASN A 127 4.11 10.60 -8.62
N GLY A 128 4.70 10.09 -7.54
CA GLY A 128 6.15 9.91 -7.38
C GLY A 128 6.73 8.58 -7.90
N CYS A 129 6.06 7.84 -8.78
CA CYS A 129 6.61 6.57 -9.29
C CYS A 129 7.98 6.76 -9.97
N GLY A 130 8.09 7.73 -10.88
CA GLY A 130 9.34 8.07 -11.55
C GLY A 130 10.45 8.47 -10.58
N PRO A 131 10.26 9.50 -9.75
CA PRO A 131 11.23 9.87 -8.72
C PRO A 131 11.64 8.70 -7.79
N THR A 132 10.70 7.85 -7.39
CA THR A 132 11.00 6.73 -6.49
C THR A 132 11.89 5.68 -7.16
N VAL A 133 11.58 5.28 -8.39
CA VAL A 133 12.40 4.29 -9.10
C VAL A 133 13.79 4.85 -9.43
N LEU A 134 13.88 6.13 -9.80
CA LEU A 134 15.17 6.77 -10.06
C LEU A 134 16.04 6.89 -8.81
N SER A 135 15.45 7.17 -7.64
CA SER A 135 16.17 7.13 -6.36
C SER A 135 16.79 5.76 -6.10
N MET A 136 16.04 4.66 -6.35
CA MET A 136 16.57 3.29 -6.24
C MET A 136 17.73 3.04 -7.21
N VAL A 137 17.59 3.50 -8.46
CA VAL A 137 18.62 3.34 -9.50
C VAL A 137 19.89 4.13 -9.13
N VAL A 138 19.75 5.40 -8.73
CA VAL A 138 20.89 6.22 -8.30
C VAL A 138 21.60 5.57 -7.12
N ALA A 139 20.87 5.14 -6.10
CA ALA A 139 21.45 4.48 -4.93
C ALA A 139 22.21 3.20 -5.31
N GLY A 140 21.61 2.35 -6.15
CA GLY A 140 22.23 1.10 -6.59
C GLY A 140 23.48 1.30 -7.44
N LEU A 141 23.46 2.24 -8.36
CA LEU A 141 24.60 2.49 -9.26
C LEU A 141 25.72 3.30 -8.62
N THR A 142 25.41 4.24 -7.73
CA THR A 142 26.39 5.21 -7.18
C THR A 142 26.80 4.92 -5.74
N GLY A 143 25.93 4.30 -4.94
CA GLY A 143 26.08 4.15 -3.49
C GLY A 143 25.71 5.41 -2.70
N LYS A 144 25.12 6.44 -3.34
CA LYS A 144 24.61 7.64 -2.67
C LYS A 144 23.31 7.33 -1.95
N ASN A 145 23.14 7.84 -0.76
CA ASN A 145 21.93 7.69 0.02
C ASN A 145 21.16 8.99 0.28
N ASP A 146 21.69 10.11 -0.17
CA ASP A 146 21.15 11.47 -0.05
C ASP A 146 20.22 11.85 -1.21
N ILE A 147 20.08 10.98 -2.21
CA ILE A 147 19.18 11.19 -3.34
C ILE A 147 17.86 10.44 -3.08
N THR A 148 16.98 11.09 -2.33
CA THR A 148 15.67 10.54 -1.96
C THR A 148 14.66 10.64 -3.10
N PRO A 149 13.52 9.95 -3.05
CA PRO A 149 12.40 10.19 -3.97
C PRO A 149 11.96 11.66 -4.00
N TYR A 150 11.99 12.35 -2.85
CA TYR A 150 11.63 13.76 -2.79
C TYR A 150 12.69 14.66 -3.45
N THR A 151 13.97 14.39 -3.25
CA THR A 151 15.06 15.13 -3.91
C THR A 151 14.91 15.11 -5.44
N ILE A 152 14.58 13.94 -6.00
CA ILE A 152 14.34 13.81 -7.45
C ILE A 152 13.03 14.49 -7.87
N ALA A 153 11.99 14.41 -7.04
CA ALA A 153 10.71 15.07 -7.31
C ALA A 153 10.83 16.60 -7.32
N GLU A 154 11.57 17.20 -6.38
CA GLU A 154 11.91 18.63 -6.39
C GLU A 154 12.66 19.01 -7.66
N TYR A 155 13.75 18.31 -7.95
CA TYR A 155 14.52 18.54 -9.18
C TYR A 155 13.64 18.44 -10.43
N SER A 156 12.78 17.44 -10.49
CA SER A 156 11.84 17.24 -11.60
C SER A 156 10.88 18.42 -11.77
N SER A 157 10.33 18.94 -10.67
CA SER A 157 9.44 20.10 -10.69
C SER A 157 10.17 21.37 -11.13
N ASP A 158 11.35 21.63 -10.57
CA ASP A 158 12.14 22.84 -10.82
C ASP A 158 12.69 22.92 -12.25
N HIS A 159 12.85 21.76 -12.90
CA HIS A 159 13.42 21.68 -14.26
C HIS A 159 12.40 21.30 -15.34
N GLY A 160 11.09 21.33 -15.01
CA GLY A 160 10.02 21.11 -15.98
C GLY A 160 9.86 19.66 -16.45
N TYR A 161 10.33 18.69 -15.67
CA TYR A 161 10.12 17.26 -15.96
C TYR A 161 8.78 16.73 -15.40
N TYR A 162 8.08 17.50 -14.56
CA TYR A 162 6.73 17.20 -14.16
C TYR A 162 5.72 17.83 -15.13
N GLN A 163 4.70 17.06 -15.51
CA GLN A 163 3.61 17.52 -16.38
C GLN A 163 2.26 17.15 -15.71
N SER A 164 1.42 18.16 -15.44
CA SER A 164 0.21 18.03 -14.63
C SER A 164 -0.73 16.89 -15.06
N GLU A 165 -0.89 16.64 -16.36
CA GLU A 165 -1.79 15.59 -16.86
C GLU A 165 -1.10 14.23 -17.09
N TRP A 166 0.23 14.22 -17.17
CA TRP A 166 1.02 13.06 -17.61
C TRP A 166 2.00 12.54 -16.56
N GLY A 167 2.14 13.27 -15.44
CA GLY A 167 3.07 12.94 -14.38
C GLY A 167 4.52 13.23 -14.74
N THR A 168 5.44 12.32 -14.47
CA THR A 168 6.88 12.48 -14.74
C THR A 168 7.21 12.24 -16.21
N SER A 169 7.83 13.22 -16.85
CA SER A 169 8.32 13.08 -18.23
C SER A 169 9.42 12.01 -18.35
N TRP A 170 9.39 11.24 -19.42
CA TRP A 170 10.45 10.27 -19.75
C TRP A 170 11.84 10.90 -19.90
N SER A 171 11.93 12.19 -20.25
CA SER A 171 13.20 12.91 -20.31
C SER A 171 13.89 13.02 -18.96
N LEU A 172 13.17 12.92 -17.83
CA LEU A 172 13.81 12.79 -16.53
C LEU A 172 14.68 11.53 -16.44
N MET A 173 14.25 10.41 -17.04
CA MET A 173 14.95 9.12 -17.02
C MET A 173 16.23 9.13 -17.85
N THR A 174 16.30 9.98 -18.90
CA THR A 174 17.42 10.02 -19.85
C THR A 174 18.31 11.25 -19.67
N GLU A 175 17.71 12.43 -19.52
CA GLU A 175 18.42 13.70 -19.41
C GLU A 175 18.60 14.13 -17.96
N GLY A 176 17.47 14.22 -17.22
CA GLY A 176 17.47 14.73 -15.84
C GLY A 176 18.28 13.87 -14.89
N ILE A 177 18.28 12.55 -15.05
CA ILE A 177 19.02 11.62 -14.17
C ILE A 177 20.54 11.86 -14.19
N ARG A 178 21.07 12.50 -15.24
CA ARG A 178 22.50 12.85 -15.36
C ARG A 178 22.96 13.78 -14.23
N ASN A 179 22.07 14.63 -13.73
CA ASN A 179 22.36 15.50 -12.59
C ASN A 179 22.74 14.71 -11.32
N PHE A 180 22.29 13.48 -11.21
CA PHE A 180 22.56 12.59 -10.08
C PHE A 180 23.72 11.61 -10.32
N GLY A 181 24.42 11.76 -11.45
CA GLY A 181 25.61 10.97 -11.79
C GLY A 181 25.33 9.63 -12.46
N VAL A 182 24.15 9.48 -13.05
CA VAL A 182 23.71 8.30 -13.80
C VAL A 182 23.41 8.69 -15.25
N VAL A 183 23.66 7.80 -16.19
CA VAL A 183 23.34 7.98 -17.61
C VAL A 183 22.19 7.05 -17.97
N GLY A 184 21.03 7.64 -18.32
CA GLY A 184 19.89 6.92 -18.86
C GLY A 184 19.92 6.95 -20.39
N THR A 185 19.54 5.84 -21.03
CA THR A 185 19.42 5.71 -22.48
C THR A 185 18.16 4.96 -22.84
N ASN A 186 17.53 5.35 -23.95
CA ASN A 186 16.43 4.57 -24.51
C ASN A 186 17.00 3.34 -25.21
N ILE A 187 16.33 2.20 -25.03
CA ILE A 187 16.61 0.98 -25.78
C ILE A 187 15.37 0.58 -26.55
N GLU A 188 15.56 -0.07 -27.69
CA GLU A 188 14.44 -0.72 -28.38
C GLU A 188 13.91 -1.86 -27.54
N LEU A 189 12.58 -1.89 -27.34
CA LEU A 189 11.92 -2.91 -26.52
C LEU A 189 11.90 -4.26 -27.26
N SER A 190 12.90 -5.07 -27.02
CA SER A 190 12.96 -6.47 -27.43
C SER A 190 13.48 -7.32 -26.27
N LYS A 191 13.17 -8.61 -26.29
CA LYS A 191 13.65 -9.55 -25.27
C LYS A 191 15.19 -9.57 -25.25
N GLU A 192 15.80 -9.59 -26.41
CA GLU A 192 17.26 -9.64 -26.62
C GLU A 192 17.93 -8.41 -26.02
N ASN A 193 17.41 -7.20 -26.30
CA ASN A 193 17.98 -5.95 -25.78
C ASN A 193 17.85 -5.86 -24.27
N VAL A 194 16.66 -6.19 -23.71
CA VAL A 194 16.44 -6.18 -22.26
C VAL A 194 17.39 -7.15 -21.55
N PHE A 195 17.52 -8.39 -22.02
CA PHE A 195 18.43 -9.36 -21.42
C PHE A 195 19.89 -8.94 -21.55
N SER A 196 20.30 -8.41 -22.70
CA SER A 196 21.66 -7.93 -22.93
C SER A 196 22.04 -6.81 -21.95
N GLU A 197 21.13 -5.85 -21.68
CA GLU A 197 21.40 -4.77 -20.74
C GLU A 197 21.42 -5.27 -19.29
N LEU A 198 20.53 -6.18 -18.92
CA LEU A 198 20.53 -6.79 -17.58
C LEU A 198 21.81 -7.62 -17.31
N GLU A 199 22.31 -8.36 -18.30
CA GLU A 199 23.57 -9.12 -18.21
C GLU A 199 24.79 -8.20 -18.01
N LYS A 200 24.75 -6.97 -18.52
CA LYS A 200 25.76 -5.93 -18.27
C LYS A 200 25.63 -5.29 -16.88
N GLY A 201 24.60 -5.65 -16.11
CA GLY A 201 24.29 -5.05 -14.83
C GLY A 201 23.56 -3.71 -14.91
N HIS A 202 23.00 -3.37 -16.07
CA HIS A 202 22.23 -2.15 -16.26
C HIS A 202 20.79 -2.37 -15.81
N PRO A 203 20.25 -1.60 -14.85
CA PRO A 203 18.85 -1.68 -14.47
C PRO A 203 17.95 -1.16 -15.59
N ILE A 204 16.80 -1.79 -15.76
CA ILE A 204 15.77 -1.35 -16.69
C ILE A 204 14.63 -0.69 -15.88
N VAL A 205 14.13 0.45 -16.36
CA VAL A 205 13.04 1.22 -15.77
C VAL A 205 11.86 1.29 -16.75
#